data_e21e8b75e21a4113a87669b9b5c05d40
#
_entry.id   e21e8b75e21a4113a87669b9b5c05d40
#
_cell.length_a   1.000
_cell.length_b   1.000
_cell.length_c   1.000
_cell.angle_alpha   90.00
_cell.angle_beta   90.00
_cell.angle_gamma   90.00
#
_symmetry.space_group_name_H-M   'P 1'
#
loop_
_entity.id
_entity.type
_entity.pdbx_description
1 polymer ?
#
loop_
_entity_poly.entity_id
_entity_poly.type
_entity_poly.pdbx_seq_one_letter_code
_entity_poly.pdbx_strand_id
1 'polypeptide(L)'
;MSSKHIALLTLGLLAGAMAGLLIWMISKKKADRPDIAQMPEITAVTLSGEGFSSSKELDVSKRTAIMFFHPECDYCRKELEGILARHGEMRNMQWVFMTIAPEEEVQKFLPDYPMHTIPDAWVLREEWPEMHQEYKVKGPPALFVYDENGQLFYEHRGAVSIKTIVEKLR
;
A
#
# COMPACT_ATOMS: atom_id res chain seq x y z
N MET A 1 15.37 -19.52 54.42
CA MET A 1 14.97 -18.46 53.50
C MET A 1 13.58 -18.02 53.83
N SER A 2 13.39 -16.73 54.17
CA SER A 2 12.08 -16.24 54.61
C SER A 2 11.07 -16.25 53.45
N SER A 3 9.82 -16.60 53.72
CA SER A 3 8.70 -16.62 52.76
C SER A 3 8.60 -15.32 51.94
N LYS A 4 9.01 -14.21 52.51
CA LYS A 4 9.07 -12.88 51.83
C LYS A 4 10.12 -12.83 50.70
N HIS A 5 11.26 -13.49 50.85
CA HIS A 5 12.28 -13.52 49.80
C HIS A 5 11.87 -14.40 48.63
N ILE A 6 11.15 -15.51 48.90
CA ILE A 6 10.63 -16.38 47.84
C ILE A 6 9.56 -15.62 47.02
N ALA A 7 8.65 -14.90 47.70
CA ALA A 7 7.62 -14.12 47.03
C ALA A 7 8.20 -12.98 46.16
N LEU A 8 9.26 -12.29 46.63
CA LEU A 8 9.95 -11.25 45.84
C LEU A 8 10.67 -11.84 44.63
N LEU A 9 11.30 -12.98 44.77
CA LEU A 9 11.97 -13.66 43.62
C LEU A 9 10.97 -14.16 42.58
N THR A 10 9.84 -14.71 42.99
CA THR A 10 8.78 -15.14 42.05
C THR A 10 8.13 -13.99 41.33
N LEU A 11 7.90 -12.86 42.02
CA LEU A 11 7.35 -11.65 41.42
C LEU A 11 8.33 -11.03 40.38
N GLY A 12 9.62 -11.02 40.69
CA GLY A 12 10.68 -10.55 39.78
C GLY A 12 10.79 -11.42 38.53
N LEU A 13 10.70 -12.75 38.67
CA LEU A 13 10.71 -13.68 37.53
C LEU A 13 9.48 -13.51 36.63
N LEU A 14 8.30 -13.34 37.23
CA LEU A 14 7.06 -13.08 36.47
C LEU A 14 7.12 -11.75 35.71
N ALA A 15 7.60 -10.68 36.35
CA ALA A 15 7.77 -9.38 35.70
C ALA A 15 8.79 -9.45 34.56
N GLY A 16 9.90 -10.16 34.75
CA GLY A 16 10.91 -10.37 33.70
C GLY A 16 10.38 -11.18 32.52
N ALA A 17 9.62 -12.25 32.78
CA ALA A 17 8.99 -13.05 31.73
C ALA A 17 7.95 -12.25 30.94
N MET A 18 7.14 -11.41 31.61
CA MET A 18 6.16 -10.55 30.96
C MET A 18 6.82 -9.46 30.12
N ALA A 19 7.88 -8.83 30.61
CA ALA A 19 8.66 -7.87 29.84
C ALA A 19 9.31 -8.52 28.60
N GLY A 20 9.89 -9.70 28.75
CA GLY A 20 10.46 -10.46 27.64
C GLY A 20 9.42 -10.81 26.58
N LEU A 21 8.20 -11.23 27.00
CA LEU A 21 7.09 -11.52 26.09
C LEU A 21 6.65 -10.26 25.33
N LEU A 22 6.53 -9.13 26.01
CA LEU A 22 6.17 -7.86 25.39
C LEU A 22 7.21 -7.41 24.36
N ILE A 23 8.50 -7.50 24.71
CA ILE A 23 9.60 -7.16 23.79
C ILE A 23 9.56 -8.09 22.57
N TRP A 24 9.37 -9.40 22.78
CA TRP A 24 9.25 -10.37 21.69
C TRP A 24 8.06 -10.08 20.78
N MET A 25 6.88 -9.76 21.34
CA MET A 25 5.68 -9.38 20.56
C MET A 25 5.90 -8.11 19.74
N ILE A 26 6.56 -7.08 20.33
CA ILE A 26 6.87 -5.84 19.64
C ILE A 26 7.88 -6.08 18.51
N SER A 27 8.93 -6.86 18.78
CA SER A 27 9.94 -7.21 17.78
C SER A 27 9.35 -8.02 16.62
N LYS A 28 8.48 -8.99 16.92
CA LYS A 28 7.78 -9.77 15.89
C LYS A 28 6.87 -8.88 15.04
N LYS A 29 6.12 -7.98 15.66
CA LYS A 29 5.25 -7.04 14.94
C LYS A 29 6.05 -6.08 14.04
N LYS A 30 7.26 -5.70 14.45
CA LYS A 30 8.17 -4.87 13.65
C LYS A 30 8.76 -5.65 12.46
N ALA A 31 9.13 -6.92 12.66
CA ALA A 31 9.64 -7.81 11.60
C ALA A 31 8.56 -8.17 10.55
N ASP A 32 7.29 -8.18 10.96
CA ASP A 32 6.16 -8.46 10.06
C ASP A 32 5.71 -7.24 9.22
N ARG A 33 6.25 -6.03 9.47
CA ARG A 33 5.96 -4.88 8.62
C ARG A 33 6.75 -4.99 7.32
N PRO A 34 6.13 -4.67 6.17
CA PRO A 34 6.87 -4.59 4.91
C PRO A 34 7.93 -3.48 5.02
N ASP A 35 9.07 -3.70 4.41
CA ASP A 35 10.11 -2.66 4.28
C ASP A 35 9.79 -1.77 3.07
N ILE A 36 8.71 -1.01 3.20
CA ILE A 36 8.21 -0.08 2.19
C ILE A 36 8.36 1.39 2.62
N ALA A 37 9.20 1.65 3.62
CA ALA A 37 9.50 3.02 4.06
C ALA A 37 10.11 3.86 2.93
N GLN A 38 10.94 3.23 2.10
CA GLN A 38 11.39 3.72 0.81
C GLN A 38 10.59 2.98 -0.27
N MET A 39 10.18 3.69 -1.34
CA MET A 39 9.43 3.08 -2.44
C MET A 39 10.24 1.96 -3.08
N PRO A 40 9.74 0.73 -3.08
CA PRO A 40 10.39 -0.38 -3.78
C PRO A 40 10.37 -0.16 -5.30
N GLU A 41 11.29 -0.82 -6.01
CA GLU A 41 11.22 -0.86 -7.47
C GLU A 41 9.96 -1.61 -7.90
N ILE A 42 9.13 -0.95 -8.71
CA ILE A 42 7.92 -1.56 -9.26
C ILE A 42 8.28 -2.18 -10.61
N THR A 43 8.10 -3.49 -10.72
CA THR A 43 8.18 -4.21 -11.99
C THR A 43 6.84 -4.90 -12.25
N ALA A 44 6.26 -4.63 -13.41
CA ALA A 44 4.95 -5.15 -13.79
C ALA A 44 4.81 -5.12 -15.32
N VAL A 45 3.65 -5.49 -15.83
CA VAL A 45 3.34 -5.34 -17.24
C VAL A 45 2.18 -4.38 -17.43
N THR A 46 2.24 -3.60 -18.50
CA THR A 46 1.11 -2.79 -18.96
C THR A 46 0.00 -3.69 -19.49
N LEU A 47 -1.17 -3.13 -19.77
CA LEU A 47 -2.25 -3.87 -20.42
C LEU A 47 -1.98 -4.23 -21.89
N SER A 48 -0.98 -3.61 -22.49
CA SER A 48 -0.48 -3.99 -23.83
C SER A 48 0.58 -5.11 -23.78
N GLY A 49 0.95 -5.58 -22.57
CA GLY A 49 1.96 -6.61 -22.36
C GLY A 49 3.41 -6.06 -22.38
N GLU A 50 3.59 -4.75 -22.39
CA GLU A 50 4.91 -4.13 -22.32
C GLU A 50 5.41 -4.11 -20.87
N GLY A 51 6.72 -4.34 -20.68
CA GLY A 51 7.33 -4.28 -19.34
C GLY A 51 7.36 -2.86 -18.82
N PHE A 52 6.96 -2.68 -17.56
CA PHE A 52 7.05 -1.43 -16.80
C PHE A 52 8.11 -1.54 -15.71
N SER A 53 8.88 -0.48 -15.51
CA SER A 53 9.85 -0.34 -14.42
C SER A 53 9.76 1.08 -13.86
N SER A 54 9.54 1.22 -12.56
CA SER A 54 9.36 2.52 -11.92
C SER A 54 10.58 3.43 -12.06
N SER A 55 11.78 2.88 -12.05
CA SER A 55 13.03 3.63 -12.23
C SER A 55 13.19 4.25 -13.62
N LYS A 56 12.43 3.79 -14.61
CA LYS A 56 12.48 4.30 -15.99
C LYS A 56 11.31 5.19 -16.35
N GLU A 57 10.13 4.84 -15.83
CA GLU A 57 8.86 5.43 -16.28
C GLU A 57 8.34 6.53 -15.35
N LEU A 58 8.70 6.48 -14.05
CA LEU A 58 8.22 7.45 -13.08
C LEU A 58 9.12 8.69 -13.02
N ASP A 59 8.48 9.85 -12.90
CA ASP A 59 9.15 11.12 -12.66
C ASP A 59 9.49 11.27 -11.17
N VAL A 60 10.78 11.24 -10.85
CA VAL A 60 11.27 11.36 -9.46
C VAL A 60 10.96 12.72 -8.80
N SER A 61 10.53 13.71 -9.57
CA SER A 61 10.11 15.02 -9.03
C SER A 61 8.65 15.05 -8.58
N LYS A 62 7.91 13.97 -8.81
CA LYS A 62 6.49 13.84 -8.46
C LYS A 62 6.28 12.87 -7.30
N ARG A 63 5.24 13.14 -6.52
CA ARG A 63 4.72 12.16 -5.56
C ARG A 63 4.09 10.99 -6.30
N THR A 64 4.30 9.78 -5.82
CA THR A 64 3.77 8.56 -6.44
C THR A 64 2.69 7.94 -5.57
N ALA A 65 1.49 7.81 -6.11
CA ALA A 65 0.41 7.05 -5.49
C ALA A 65 0.30 5.67 -6.13
N ILE A 66 0.42 4.62 -5.33
CA ILE A 66 0.24 3.22 -5.75
C ILE A 66 -1.08 2.75 -5.15
N MET A 67 -2.05 2.43 -6.00
CA MET A 67 -3.34 1.90 -5.59
C MET A 67 -3.51 0.46 -6.06
N PHE A 68 -3.59 -0.46 -5.13
CA PHE A 68 -3.96 -1.84 -5.40
C PHE A 68 -5.47 -1.97 -5.50
N PHE A 69 -5.96 -2.51 -6.60
CA PHE A 69 -7.38 -2.67 -6.87
C PHE A 69 -7.74 -4.04 -7.49
N HIS A 70 -9.01 -4.37 -7.50
CA HIS A 70 -9.56 -5.50 -8.25
C HIS A 70 -10.86 -5.06 -8.92
N PRO A 71 -11.13 -5.44 -10.19
CA PRO A 71 -12.35 -5.07 -10.90
C PRO A 71 -13.66 -5.48 -10.18
N GLU A 72 -13.66 -6.60 -9.48
CA GLU A 72 -14.82 -7.10 -8.73
C GLU A 72 -15.00 -6.48 -7.34
N CYS A 73 -14.08 -5.59 -6.92
CA CYS A 73 -14.12 -4.98 -5.59
C CYS A 73 -15.00 -3.72 -5.58
N ASP A 74 -16.15 -3.76 -4.98
CA ASP A 74 -17.09 -2.62 -4.89
C ASP A 74 -16.50 -1.39 -4.17
N TYR A 75 -15.66 -1.61 -3.17
CA TYR A 75 -14.97 -0.53 -2.48
C TYR A 75 -13.93 0.14 -3.38
N CYS A 76 -13.24 -0.65 -4.22
CA CYS A 76 -12.31 -0.13 -5.21
C CYS A 76 -13.02 0.76 -6.23
N ARG A 77 -14.18 0.33 -6.72
CA ARG A 77 -15.01 1.12 -7.66
C ARG A 77 -15.35 2.49 -7.09
N LYS A 78 -15.86 2.54 -5.86
CA LYS A 78 -16.21 3.81 -5.18
C LYS A 78 -15.01 4.72 -4.97
N GLU A 79 -13.86 4.16 -4.64
CA GLU A 79 -12.62 4.92 -4.44
C GLU A 79 -12.09 5.45 -5.77
N LEU A 80 -12.10 4.62 -6.82
CA LEU A 80 -11.72 5.02 -8.18
C LEU A 80 -12.63 6.09 -8.77
N GLU A 81 -13.96 5.99 -8.59
CA GLU A 81 -14.91 7.05 -8.96
C GLU A 81 -14.52 8.40 -8.33
N GLY A 82 -14.19 8.36 -7.04
CA GLY A 82 -13.75 9.55 -6.33
C GLY A 82 -12.43 10.10 -6.85
N ILE A 83 -11.44 9.24 -7.12
CA ILE A 83 -10.15 9.65 -7.68
C ILE A 83 -10.34 10.24 -9.07
N LEU A 84 -11.08 9.58 -9.96
CA LEU A 84 -11.38 10.06 -11.30
C LEU A 84 -12.06 11.44 -11.29
N ALA A 85 -12.97 11.67 -10.35
CA ALA A 85 -13.68 12.96 -10.24
C ALA A 85 -12.81 14.09 -9.67
N ARG A 86 -11.78 13.78 -8.87
CA ARG A 86 -11.06 14.78 -8.06
C ARG A 86 -9.54 14.72 -8.17
N HIS A 87 -8.97 13.94 -9.09
CA HIS A 87 -7.51 13.84 -9.25
C HIS A 87 -6.84 15.19 -9.48
N GLY A 88 -7.50 16.13 -10.16
CA GLY A 88 -6.99 17.49 -10.39
C GLY A 88 -6.81 18.33 -9.11
N GLU A 89 -7.37 17.91 -7.97
CA GLU A 89 -7.14 18.55 -6.67
C GLU A 89 -5.86 18.07 -5.98
N MET A 90 -5.33 16.93 -6.42
CA MET A 90 -4.10 16.29 -5.92
C MET A 90 -2.95 16.64 -6.87
N ARG A 91 -2.27 17.75 -6.58
CA ARG A 91 -1.24 18.30 -7.47
C ARG A 91 0.08 17.55 -7.34
N ASN A 92 0.85 17.59 -8.43
CA ASN A 92 2.19 16.99 -8.51
C ASN A 92 2.19 15.49 -8.17
N MET A 93 1.17 14.78 -8.65
CA MET A 93 0.98 13.35 -8.41
C MET A 93 1.10 12.57 -9.71
N GLN A 94 1.69 11.39 -9.60
CA GLN A 94 1.59 10.34 -10.61
C GLN A 94 0.96 9.10 -9.98
N TRP A 95 0.26 8.31 -10.77
CA TRP A 95 -0.56 7.21 -10.28
C TRP A 95 -0.16 5.87 -10.88
N VAL A 96 0.00 4.89 -10.02
CA VAL A 96 0.20 3.49 -10.41
C VAL A 96 -0.98 2.68 -9.87
N PHE A 97 -1.87 2.27 -10.76
CA PHE A 97 -2.99 1.38 -10.44
C PHE A 97 -2.55 -0.06 -10.67
N MET A 98 -2.44 -0.84 -9.61
CA MET A 98 -1.88 -2.18 -9.60
C MET A 98 -2.95 -3.24 -9.37
N THR A 99 -2.95 -4.29 -10.17
CA THR A 99 -3.88 -5.42 -9.99
C THR A 99 -3.26 -6.76 -10.37
N ILE A 100 -3.80 -7.83 -9.79
CA ILE A 100 -3.51 -9.23 -10.16
C ILE A 100 -4.66 -9.84 -11.00
N ALA A 101 -5.70 -9.06 -11.29
CA ALA A 101 -6.81 -9.54 -12.09
C ALA A 101 -6.36 -9.90 -13.51
N PRO A 102 -6.99 -10.88 -14.15
CA PRO A 102 -6.76 -11.20 -15.54
C PRO A 102 -6.93 -9.97 -16.45
N GLU A 103 -6.11 -9.87 -17.48
CA GLU A 103 -6.12 -8.73 -18.41
C GLU A 103 -7.53 -8.49 -19.00
N GLU A 104 -8.23 -9.56 -19.38
CA GLU A 104 -9.57 -9.47 -19.95
C GLU A 104 -10.59 -8.82 -18.99
N GLU A 105 -10.46 -9.08 -17.69
CA GLU A 105 -11.33 -8.46 -16.68
C GLU A 105 -11.01 -6.96 -16.53
N VAL A 106 -9.71 -6.61 -16.55
CA VAL A 106 -9.29 -5.20 -16.46
C VAL A 106 -9.73 -4.44 -17.70
N GLN A 107 -9.59 -5.04 -18.90
CA GLN A 107 -10.04 -4.42 -20.16
C GLN A 107 -11.56 -4.17 -20.18
N LYS A 108 -12.36 -5.07 -19.61
CA LYS A 108 -13.82 -4.87 -19.46
C LYS A 108 -14.17 -3.80 -18.43
N PHE A 109 -13.31 -3.59 -17.45
CA PHE A 109 -13.49 -2.62 -16.37
C PHE A 109 -13.15 -1.17 -16.78
N LEU A 110 -12.14 -0.98 -17.63
CA LEU A 110 -11.62 0.34 -18.01
C LEU A 110 -12.62 1.30 -18.66
N PRO A 111 -13.60 0.86 -19.48
CA PRO A 111 -14.60 1.77 -20.04
C PRO A 111 -15.41 2.52 -18.97
N ASP A 112 -15.70 1.87 -17.85
CA ASP A 112 -16.45 2.46 -16.74
C ASP A 112 -15.52 3.23 -15.77
N TYR A 113 -14.26 2.82 -15.68
CA TYR A 113 -13.22 3.40 -14.79
C TYR A 113 -11.95 3.75 -15.56
N PRO A 114 -11.96 4.83 -16.35
CA PRO A 114 -10.89 5.16 -17.28
C PRO A 114 -9.65 5.77 -16.58
N MET A 115 -9.03 5.05 -15.66
CA MET A 115 -7.87 5.48 -14.88
C MET A 115 -6.68 5.94 -15.75
N HIS A 116 -6.53 5.34 -16.94
CA HIS A 116 -5.51 5.70 -17.92
C HIS A 116 -5.68 7.11 -18.51
N THR A 117 -6.82 7.76 -18.27
CA THR A 117 -7.05 9.16 -18.69
C THR A 117 -6.55 10.19 -17.67
N ILE A 118 -6.20 9.76 -16.47
CA ILE A 118 -5.55 10.62 -15.47
C ILE A 118 -4.13 10.91 -15.97
N PRO A 119 -3.70 12.18 -16.01
CA PRO A 119 -2.34 12.53 -16.36
C PRO A 119 -1.31 11.79 -15.49
N ASP A 120 -0.25 11.30 -16.11
CA ASP A 120 0.82 10.54 -15.44
C ASP A 120 0.27 9.32 -14.65
N ALA A 121 -0.60 8.55 -15.28
CA ALA A 121 -1.17 7.36 -14.69
C ALA A 121 -0.89 6.11 -15.50
N TRP A 122 -0.56 5.03 -14.80
CA TRP A 122 -0.33 3.70 -15.35
C TRP A 122 -1.31 2.71 -14.74
N VAL A 123 -1.88 1.86 -15.57
CA VAL A 123 -2.66 0.69 -15.13
C VAL A 123 -1.82 -0.54 -15.41
N LEU A 124 -1.38 -1.18 -14.35
CA LEU A 124 -0.38 -2.25 -14.39
C LEU A 124 -0.98 -3.55 -13.85
N ARG A 125 -0.55 -4.65 -14.45
CA ARG A 125 -0.89 -5.99 -14.02
C ARG A 125 0.38 -6.72 -13.54
N GLU A 126 0.27 -7.37 -12.41
CA GLU A 126 1.29 -8.31 -11.95
C GLU A 126 1.02 -9.67 -12.59
N GLU A 127 2.05 -10.28 -13.16
CA GLU A 127 2.00 -11.68 -13.60
C GLU A 127 2.08 -12.63 -12.39
N TRP A 128 2.87 -12.23 -11.40
CA TRP A 128 3.02 -12.90 -10.11
C TRP A 128 2.78 -11.86 -9.01
N PRO A 129 2.13 -12.21 -7.89
CA PRO A 129 1.72 -11.23 -6.89
C PRO A 129 2.89 -10.74 -6.00
N GLU A 130 4.03 -10.41 -6.61
CA GLU A 130 5.25 -9.99 -5.91
C GLU A 130 5.04 -8.66 -5.19
N MET A 131 4.51 -7.65 -5.88
CA MET A 131 4.24 -6.35 -5.28
C MET A 131 3.15 -6.44 -4.20
N HIS A 132 2.09 -7.26 -4.43
CA HIS A 132 1.09 -7.53 -3.40
C HIS A 132 1.71 -8.17 -2.15
N GLN A 133 2.69 -9.06 -2.32
CA GLN A 133 3.41 -9.68 -1.20
C GLN A 133 4.37 -8.69 -0.53
N GLU A 134 5.13 -7.91 -1.28
CA GLU A 134 6.04 -6.91 -0.75
C GLU A 134 5.31 -5.85 0.06
N TYR A 135 4.21 -5.33 -0.46
CA TYR A 135 3.33 -4.40 0.25
C TYR A 135 2.44 -5.08 1.30
N LYS A 136 2.47 -6.41 1.41
CA LYS A 136 1.59 -7.22 2.28
C LYS A 136 0.12 -6.83 2.13
N VAL A 137 -0.33 -6.66 0.90
CA VAL A 137 -1.73 -6.38 0.57
C VAL A 137 -2.54 -7.65 0.77
N LYS A 138 -3.39 -7.68 1.79
CA LYS A 138 -4.26 -8.82 2.09
C LYS A 138 -5.54 -8.82 1.25
N GLY A 139 -5.91 -7.66 0.74
CA GLY A 139 -7.07 -7.46 -0.12
C GLY A 139 -7.22 -6.00 -0.50
N PRO A 140 -7.72 -5.72 -1.72
CA PRO A 140 -7.96 -4.36 -2.19
C PRO A 140 -9.21 -3.73 -1.54
N PRO A 141 -9.31 -2.40 -1.55
CA PRO A 141 -8.30 -1.47 -1.99
C PRO A 141 -7.16 -1.31 -0.98
N ALA A 142 -5.99 -0.92 -1.44
CA ALA A 142 -4.91 -0.43 -0.59
C ALA A 142 -4.18 0.70 -1.32
N LEU A 143 -3.92 1.79 -0.62
CA LEU A 143 -3.29 3.00 -1.16
C LEU A 143 -2.02 3.31 -0.40
N PHE A 144 -0.94 3.51 -1.16
CA PHE A 144 0.37 3.93 -0.65
C PHE A 144 0.81 5.15 -1.43
N VAL A 145 1.26 6.19 -0.73
CA VAL A 145 1.73 7.41 -1.37
C VAL A 145 3.14 7.72 -0.89
N TYR A 146 4.01 7.93 -1.84
CA TYR A 146 5.40 8.31 -1.63
C TYR A 146 5.61 9.77 -2.01
N ASP A 147 6.45 10.45 -1.25
CA ASP A 147 6.89 11.81 -1.56
C ASP A 147 7.93 11.83 -2.70
N GLU A 148 8.39 13.02 -3.06
CA GLU A 148 9.38 13.26 -4.11
C GLU A 148 10.78 12.68 -3.78
N ASN A 149 11.01 12.24 -2.54
CA ASN A 149 12.23 11.53 -2.12
C ASN A 149 12.01 10.01 -2.10
N GLY A 150 10.84 9.53 -2.52
CA GLY A 150 10.47 8.13 -2.45
C GLY A 150 10.20 7.62 -1.03
N GLN A 151 10.01 8.53 -0.04
CA GLN A 151 9.67 8.15 1.33
C GLN A 151 8.16 7.95 1.46
N LEU A 152 7.74 6.88 2.16
CA LEU A 152 6.33 6.62 2.42
C LEU A 152 5.71 7.76 3.23
N PHE A 153 4.81 8.50 2.59
CA PHE A 153 4.13 9.66 3.14
C PHE A 153 2.75 9.31 3.72
N TYR A 154 2.03 8.42 3.03
CA TYR A 154 0.69 7.99 3.44
C TYR A 154 0.43 6.55 3.07
N GLU A 155 -0.24 5.82 3.97
CA GLU A 155 -0.68 4.45 3.71
C GLU A 155 -2.10 4.26 4.24
N HIS A 156 -2.94 3.60 3.46
CA HIS A 156 -4.25 3.15 3.89
C HIS A 156 -4.57 1.77 3.31
N ARG A 157 -5.09 0.90 4.14
CA ARG A 157 -5.50 -0.45 3.76
C ARG A 157 -6.98 -0.62 4.01
N GLY A 158 -7.72 -1.06 3.00
CA GLY A 158 -9.17 -1.08 2.98
C GLY A 158 -9.74 0.23 2.42
N ALA A 159 -11.06 0.36 2.44
CA ALA A 159 -11.77 1.50 1.85
C ALA A 159 -11.49 2.82 2.59
N VAL A 160 -11.21 3.86 1.84
CA VAL A 160 -11.05 5.22 2.36
C VAL A 160 -11.88 6.21 1.53
N SER A 161 -12.40 7.26 2.17
CA SER A 161 -13.17 8.26 1.44
C SER A 161 -12.26 9.14 0.58
N ILE A 162 -12.71 9.50 -0.62
CA ILE A 162 -11.97 10.44 -1.49
C ILE A 162 -11.68 11.78 -0.78
N LYS A 163 -12.59 12.24 0.09
CA LYS A 163 -12.38 13.44 0.88
C LYS A 163 -11.11 13.32 1.73
N THR A 164 -10.94 12.21 2.41
CA THR A 164 -9.76 11.92 3.23
C THR A 164 -8.50 11.86 2.37
N ILE A 165 -8.56 11.20 1.20
CA ILE A 165 -7.44 11.12 0.26
C ILE A 165 -7.02 12.54 -0.16
N VAL A 166 -7.96 13.35 -0.65
CA VAL A 166 -7.69 14.73 -1.10
C VAL A 166 -7.14 15.60 0.04
N GLU A 167 -7.69 15.51 1.25
CA GLU A 167 -7.21 16.27 2.41
C GLU A 167 -5.77 15.91 2.80
N LYS A 168 -5.36 14.66 2.56
CA LYS A 168 -4.01 14.19 2.85
C LYS A 168 -3.00 14.51 1.74
N LEU A 169 -3.46 14.57 0.48
CA LEU A 169 -2.58 14.69 -0.70
C LEU A 169 -2.58 16.09 -1.35
N ARG A 170 -3.35 17.03 -0.79
CA ARG A 170 -3.43 18.43 -1.26
C ARG A 170 -2.16 19.23 -1.00
#